data_4eba84ce469e977b1784142757dd1d08
#
_entry.id   4eba84ce469e977b1784142757dd1d08
#
_cell.length_a   1.000
_cell.length_b   1.000
_cell.length_c   1.000
_cell.angle_alpha   90.00
_cell.angle_beta   90.00
_cell.angle_gamma   90.00
#
_symmetry.space_group_name_H-M   'P 1'
#
loop_
_entity.id
_entity.type
_entity.pdbx_description
1 polymer ?
#
loop_
_entity_poly.entity_id
_entity_poly.type
_entity_poly.pdbx_seq_one_letter_code
_entity_poly.pdbx_strand_id
1 'polypeptide(L)'
;FSLSLILGVIVGTFGFFASRTMLEWMDSPAEVLEQSTLYLRIFFLSIPASMVYNFGASILRAVGNTRQPLYYLSIAGVVNVILNLVLVIRFHLGVAGVAIATVISQYISAGLIILCLMRTEGCLQFHPKQLALKPDKVWAILRIGLPAGLQSTVFSISNVLIQSSINSFGALAMAGSAAASNLEGFIYTAMNAISQAALAFVGQNVGGRQYHRIHRITWICLS
;
A
#
# COMPACT_ATOMS: atom_id res chain seq x y z
N PHE A 1 -4.65 -14.48 -3.37
CA PHE A 1 -5.50 -14.14 -2.21
C PHE A 1 -5.06 -14.86 -0.93
N SER A 2 -4.94 -16.20 -0.92
CA SER A 2 -4.50 -16.92 0.28
C SER A 2 -3.20 -16.35 0.86
N LEU A 3 -2.21 -16.08 0.00
CA LEU A 3 -0.94 -15.50 0.42
C LEU A 3 -1.10 -14.09 0.98
N SER A 4 -1.92 -13.23 0.36
CA SER A 4 -2.15 -11.86 0.85
C SER A 4 -2.81 -11.84 2.21
N LEU A 5 -3.77 -12.73 2.43
CA LEU A 5 -4.45 -12.84 3.72
C LEU A 5 -3.48 -13.32 4.83
N ILE A 6 -2.71 -14.38 4.55
CA ILE A 6 -1.76 -14.94 5.51
C ILE A 6 -0.66 -13.91 5.85
N LEU A 7 -0.04 -13.31 4.83
CA LEU A 7 0.98 -12.28 5.06
C LEU A 7 0.40 -11.06 5.76
N GLY A 8 -0.81 -10.63 5.38
CA GLY A 8 -1.50 -9.54 6.03
C GLY A 8 -1.75 -9.79 7.51
N VAL A 9 -2.22 -10.99 7.86
CA VAL A 9 -2.44 -11.37 9.27
C VAL A 9 -1.11 -11.48 10.02
N ILE A 10 -0.07 -12.10 9.43
CA ILE A 10 1.25 -12.21 10.08
C ILE A 10 1.84 -10.83 10.36
N VAL A 11 1.90 -9.97 9.33
CA VAL A 11 2.48 -8.62 9.46
C VAL A 11 1.62 -7.75 10.37
N GLY A 12 0.29 -7.81 10.27
CA GLY A 12 -0.64 -7.09 11.13
C GLY A 12 -0.48 -7.50 12.60
N THR A 13 -0.43 -8.80 12.89
CA THR A 13 -0.25 -9.31 14.26
C THR A 13 1.13 -8.95 14.81
N PHE A 14 2.19 -9.17 14.03
CA PHE A 14 3.54 -8.79 14.43
C PHE A 14 3.64 -7.30 14.74
N GLY A 15 3.14 -6.45 13.83
CA GLY A 15 3.18 -5.00 14.02
C GLY A 15 2.33 -4.53 15.20
N PHE A 16 1.18 -5.16 15.46
CA PHE A 16 0.35 -4.86 16.62
C PHE A 16 1.09 -5.05 17.94
N PHE A 17 1.81 -6.16 18.10
CA PHE A 17 2.58 -6.43 19.32
C PHE A 17 3.90 -5.66 19.36
N ALA A 18 4.56 -5.47 18.23
CA ALA A 18 5.84 -4.78 18.13
C ALA A 18 5.71 -3.25 18.14
N SER A 19 4.52 -2.68 18.01
CA SER A 19 4.28 -1.23 17.87
C SER A 19 4.99 -0.39 18.92
N ARG A 20 4.93 -0.79 20.20
CA ARG A 20 5.56 -0.07 21.31
C ARG A 20 7.08 -0.13 21.22
N THR A 21 7.62 -1.33 21.03
CA THR A 21 9.07 -1.55 20.92
C THR A 21 9.67 -0.79 19.73
N MET A 22 8.96 -0.77 18.61
CA MET A 22 9.39 -0.01 17.42
C MET A 22 9.49 1.50 17.71
N LEU A 23 8.52 2.06 18.44
CA LEU A 23 8.53 3.48 18.81
C LEU A 23 9.60 3.80 19.85
N GLU A 24 9.85 2.90 20.79
CA GLU A 24 10.93 3.02 21.76
C GLU A 24 12.31 3.00 21.07
N TRP A 25 12.51 2.16 20.06
CA TRP A 25 13.75 2.13 19.26
C TRP A 25 13.93 3.39 18.39
N MET A 26 12.84 4.10 18.07
CA MET A 26 12.88 5.35 17.31
C MET A 26 13.06 6.58 18.20
N ASP A 27 13.36 6.40 19.50
CA ASP A 27 13.50 7.50 20.49
C ASP A 27 12.30 8.47 20.49
N SER A 28 11.08 7.92 20.38
CA SER A 28 9.88 8.73 20.38
C SER A 28 9.67 9.40 21.76
N PRO A 29 9.35 10.72 21.80
CA PRO A 29 9.14 11.43 23.06
C PRO A 29 8.07 10.76 23.91
N ALA A 30 8.32 10.67 25.23
CA ALA A 30 7.42 10.00 26.18
C ALA A 30 6.00 10.57 26.18
N GLU A 31 5.85 11.86 25.90
CA GLU A 31 4.55 12.57 25.86
C GLU A 31 3.63 12.04 24.75
N VAL A 32 4.17 11.61 23.62
CA VAL A 32 3.40 11.12 22.46
C VAL A 32 3.44 9.60 22.30
N LEU A 33 4.27 8.92 23.09
CA LEU A 33 4.53 7.48 22.95
C LEU A 33 3.24 6.64 23.08
N GLU A 34 2.40 6.94 24.07
CA GLU A 34 1.15 6.19 24.28
C GLU A 34 0.16 6.39 23.12
N GLN A 35 -0.02 7.64 22.67
CA GLN A 35 -0.93 7.95 21.57
C GLN A 35 -0.44 7.36 20.24
N SER A 36 0.87 7.44 20.00
CA SER A 36 1.50 6.85 18.81
C SER A 36 1.42 5.32 18.83
N THR A 37 1.59 4.70 20.00
CA THR A 37 1.43 3.25 20.16
C THR A 37 -0.01 2.82 19.88
N LEU A 38 -0.99 3.55 20.40
CA LEU A 38 -2.39 3.28 20.16
C LEU A 38 -2.72 3.42 18.66
N TYR A 39 -2.25 4.49 18.03
CA TYR A 39 -2.41 4.69 16.58
C TYR A 39 -1.85 3.53 15.78
N LEU A 40 -0.59 3.14 16.03
CA LEU A 40 0.07 2.07 15.29
C LEU A 40 -0.63 0.73 15.50
N ARG A 41 -1.05 0.40 16.73
CA ARG A 41 -1.80 -0.84 16.99
C ARG A 41 -3.09 -0.90 16.19
N ILE A 42 -3.87 0.17 16.20
CA ILE A 42 -5.09 0.24 15.41
C ILE A 42 -4.76 0.18 13.91
N PHE A 43 -3.75 0.92 13.46
CA PHE A 43 -3.32 0.92 12.06
C PHE A 43 -2.91 -0.47 11.56
N PHE A 44 -2.19 -1.24 12.36
CA PHE A 44 -1.79 -2.60 11.98
C PHE A 44 -2.97 -3.54 11.77
N LEU A 45 -4.13 -3.29 12.36
CA LEU A 45 -5.36 -4.02 12.07
C LEU A 45 -5.87 -3.77 10.64
N SER A 46 -5.45 -2.70 9.97
CA SER A 46 -5.81 -2.43 8.58
C SER A 46 -4.95 -3.22 7.57
N ILE A 47 -3.79 -3.73 7.98
CA ILE A 47 -2.83 -4.37 7.07
C ILE A 47 -3.43 -5.57 6.33
N PRO A 48 -4.17 -6.49 6.95
CA PRO A 48 -4.80 -7.60 6.22
C PRO A 48 -5.74 -7.10 5.11
N ALA A 49 -6.55 -6.09 5.40
CA ALA A 49 -7.47 -5.50 4.42
C ALA A 49 -6.71 -4.80 3.28
N SER A 50 -5.70 -4.02 3.62
CA SER A 50 -4.83 -3.35 2.65
C SER A 50 -4.13 -4.35 1.71
N MET A 51 -3.61 -5.45 2.24
CA MET A 51 -2.99 -6.52 1.46
C MET A 51 -4.00 -7.16 0.50
N VAL A 52 -5.19 -7.48 0.97
CA VAL A 52 -6.27 -8.06 0.14
C VAL A 52 -6.65 -7.09 -0.97
N TYR A 53 -6.82 -5.80 -0.66
CA TYR A 53 -7.11 -4.78 -1.67
C TYR A 53 -5.99 -4.70 -2.73
N ASN A 54 -4.72 -4.60 -2.32
CA ASN A 54 -3.59 -4.47 -3.23
C ASN A 54 -3.45 -5.67 -4.18
N PHE A 55 -3.60 -6.89 -3.67
CA PHE A 55 -3.58 -8.09 -4.50
C PHE A 55 -4.77 -8.13 -5.47
N GLY A 56 -5.98 -7.83 -4.99
CA GLY A 56 -7.16 -7.78 -5.84
C GLY A 56 -7.09 -6.71 -6.92
N ALA A 57 -6.63 -5.52 -6.56
CA ALA A 57 -6.39 -4.42 -7.51
C ALA A 57 -5.33 -4.78 -8.56
N SER A 58 -4.27 -5.49 -8.16
CA SER A 58 -3.23 -5.95 -9.09
C SER A 58 -3.76 -6.99 -10.07
N ILE A 59 -4.64 -7.90 -9.62
CA ILE A 59 -5.31 -8.87 -10.51
C ILE A 59 -6.18 -8.15 -11.54
N LEU A 60 -7.00 -7.18 -11.11
CA LEU A 60 -7.84 -6.41 -12.05
C LEU A 60 -7.01 -5.58 -13.02
N ARG A 61 -5.92 -4.97 -12.57
CA ARG A 61 -5.00 -4.22 -13.45
C ARG A 61 -4.30 -5.15 -14.46
N ALA A 62 -3.96 -6.36 -14.05
CA ALA A 62 -3.32 -7.33 -14.95
C ALA A 62 -4.19 -7.71 -16.15
N VAL A 63 -5.52 -7.67 -16.02
CA VAL A 63 -6.47 -7.89 -17.12
C VAL A 63 -6.92 -6.60 -17.81
N GLY A 64 -6.31 -5.46 -17.48
CA GLY A 64 -6.61 -4.16 -18.10
C GLY A 64 -7.73 -3.37 -17.43
N ASN A 65 -8.36 -3.91 -16.39
CA ASN A 65 -9.42 -3.19 -15.68
C ASN A 65 -8.82 -2.32 -14.57
N THR A 66 -8.46 -1.09 -14.90
CA THR A 66 -7.90 -0.11 -13.96
C THR A 66 -8.96 0.78 -13.32
N ARG A 67 -10.14 0.89 -13.93
CA ARG A 67 -11.21 1.78 -13.48
C ARG A 67 -11.86 1.32 -12.17
N GLN A 68 -12.14 0.04 -12.05
CA GLN A 68 -12.80 -0.50 -10.86
C GLN A 68 -11.95 -0.33 -9.58
N PRO A 69 -10.65 -0.69 -9.54
CA PRO A 69 -9.82 -0.41 -8.38
C PRO A 69 -9.77 1.08 -8.00
N LEU A 70 -9.74 1.97 -9.00
CA LEU A 70 -9.76 3.42 -8.78
C LEU A 70 -11.07 3.86 -8.09
N TYR A 71 -12.23 3.42 -8.59
CA TYR A 71 -13.52 3.75 -7.97
C TYR A 71 -13.61 3.25 -6.53
N TYR A 72 -13.17 2.03 -6.25
CA TYR A 72 -13.22 1.48 -4.90
C TYR A 72 -12.30 2.21 -3.93
N LEU A 73 -11.10 2.59 -4.40
CA LEU A 73 -10.18 3.40 -3.60
C LEU A 73 -10.73 4.80 -3.35
N SER A 74 -11.35 5.42 -4.37
CA SER A 74 -11.97 6.74 -4.24
C SER A 74 -13.15 6.72 -3.26
N ILE A 75 -14.01 5.72 -3.33
CA ILE A 75 -15.12 5.54 -2.37
C ILE A 75 -14.56 5.39 -0.95
N ALA A 76 -13.58 4.52 -0.77
CA ALA A 76 -12.93 4.32 0.53
C ALA A 76 -12.26 5.61 1.04
N GLY A 77 -11.64 6.39 0.14
CA GLY A 77 -11.06 7.69 0.47
C GLY A 77 -12.08 8.71 0.95
N VAL A 78 -13.21 8.83 0.25
CA VAL A 78 -14.31 9.72 0.68
C VAL A 78 -14.86 9.29 2.04
N VAL A 79 -15.10 7.99 2.23
CA VAL A 79 -15.55 7.44 3.51
C VAL A 79 -14.53 7.71 4.61
N ASN A 80 -13.24 7.57 4.33
CA ASN A 80 -12.16 7.89 5.27
C ASN A 80 -12.21 9.34 5.73
N VAL A 81 -12.36 10.30 4.80
CA VAL A 81 -12.46 11.73 5.12
C VAL A 81 -13.70 12.00 6.00
N ILE A 82 -14.85 11.46 5.63
CA ILE A 82 -16.10 11.64 6.41
C ILE A 82 -15.93 11.06 7.81
N LEU A 83 -15.42 9.84 7.93
CA LEU A 83 -15.20 9.19 9.23
C LEU A 83 -14.18 9.94 10.07
N ASN A 84 -13.10 10.47 9.48
CA ASN A 84 -12.15 11.30 10.20
C ASN A 84 -12.82 12.52 10.81
N LEU A 85 -13.60 13.26 10.01
CA LEU A 85 -14.32 14.43 10.50
C LEU A 85 -15.31 14.06 11.64
N VAL A 86 -16.07 12.99 11.47
CA VAL A 86 -17.05 12.55 12.47
C VAL A 86 -16.36 12.07 13.75
N LEU A 87 -15.37 11.17 13.65
CA LEU A 87 -14.73 10.57 14.82
C LEU A 87 -13.85 11.56 15.58
N VAL A 88 -13.17 12.47 14.87
CA VAL A 88 -12.31 13.46 15.53
C VAL A 88 -13.10 14.64 16.06
N ILE A 89 -14.03 15.20 15.29
CA ILE A 89 -14.76 16.42 15.68
C ILE A 89 -15.96 16.09 16.60
N ARG A 90 -16.78 15.10 16.22
CA ARG A 90 -18.04 14.81 16.95
C ARG A 90 -17.82 13.92 18.17
N PHE A 91 -16.92 12.93 18.06
CA PHE A 91 -16.63 11.98 19.14
C PHE A 91 -15.36 12.29 19.92
N HIS A 92 -14.59 13.30 19.52
CA HIS A 92 -13.36 13.75 20.19
C HIS A 92 -12.32 12.64 20.44
N LEU A 93 -12.30 11.62 19.55
CA LEU A 93 -11.40 10.46 19.68
C LEU A 93 -9.94 10.78 19.31
N GLY A 94 -9.65 12.00 18.85
CA GLY A 94 -8.29 12.42 18.50
C GLY A 94 -7.58 11.45 17.55
N VAL A 95 -6.39 11.03 17.94
CA VAL A 95 -5.52 10.15 17.15
C VAL A 95 -6.14 8.77 16.90
N ALA A 96 -6.86 8.23 17.90
CA ALA A 96 -7.55 6.95 17.75
C ALA A 96 -8.66 7.02 16.68
N GLY A 97 -9.37 8.15 16.59
CA GLY A 97 -10.41 8.37 15.58
C GLY A 97 -9.86 8.31 14.16
N VAL A 98 -8.69 8.91 13.91
CA VAL A 98 -8.00 8.85 12.61
C VAL A 98 -7.60 7.42 12.25
N ALA A 99 -7.06 6.67 13.21
CA ALA A 99 -6.67 5.29 12.99
C ALA A 99 -7.87 4.39 12.66
N ILE A 100 -8.98 4.52 13.43
CA ILE A 100 -10.23 3.77 13.20
C ILE A 100 -10.83 4.10 11.83
N ALA A 101 -10.88 5.38 11.43
CA ALA A 101 -11.34 5.79 10.12
C ALA A 101 -10.55 5.11 9.01
N THR A 102 -9.23 5.02 9.16
CA THR A 102 -8.33 4.35 8.22
C THR A 102 -8.63 2.85 8.15
N VAL A 103 -8.79 2.19 9.29
CA VAL A 103 -9.13 0.75 9.33
C VAL A 103 -10.43 0.49 8.59
N ILE A 104 -11.50 1.22 8.93
CA ILE A 104 -12.81 1.03 8.31
C ILE A 104 -12.74 1.24 6.79
N SER A 105 -12.09 2.31 6.33
CA SER A 105 -11.96 2.60 4.90
C SER A 105 -11.18 1.51 4.14
N GLN A 106 -10.13 0.95 4.74
CA GLN A 106 -9.37 -0.16 4.16
C GLN A 106 -10.22 -1.45 4.06
N TYR A 107 -11.02 -1.76 5.07
CA TYR A 107 -11.93 -2.91 5.01
C TYR A 107 -13.05 -2.70 3.98
N ILE A 108 -13.54 -1.48 3.80
CA ILE A 108 -14.51 -1.15 2.74
C ILE A 108 -13.88 -1.38 1.36
N SER A 109 -12.68 -0.86 1.10
CA SER A 109 -12.00 -1.06 -0.18
C SER A 109 -11.71 -2.53 -0.47
N ALA A 110 -11.26 -3.29 0.55
CA ALA A 110 -11.05 -4.74 0.44
C ALA A 110 -12.36 -5.50 0.17
N GLY A 111 -13.43 -5.14 0.86
CA GLY A 111 -14.76 -5.73 0.63
C GLY A 111 -15.27 -5.48 -0.78
N LEU A 112 -15.15 -4.24 -1.28
CA LEU A 112 -15.56 -3.89 -2.63
C LEU A 112 -14.78 -4.64 -3.70
N ILE A 113 -13.44 -4.79 -3.55
CA ILE A 113 -12.62 -5.54 -4.49
C ILE A 113 -12.96 -7.03 -4.49
N ILE A 114 -13.21 -7.63 -3.32
CA ILE A 114 -13.64 -9.02 -3.21
C ILE A 114 -15.00 -9.21 -3.89
N LEU A 115 -15.98 -8.36 -3.61
CA LEU A 115 -17.30 -8.40 -4.24
C LEU A 115 -17.21 -8.27 -5.76
N CYS A 116 -16.34 -7.40 -6.24
CA CYS A 116 -16.09 -7.28 -7.67
C CYS A 116 -15.58 -8.59 -8.28
N LEU A 117 -14.55 -9.19 -7.67
CA LEU A 117 -13.96 -10.44 -8.15
C LEU A 117 -14.91 -11.64 -8.02
N MET A 118 -15.79 -11.63 -7.05
CA MET A 118 -16.84 -12.66 -6.93
C MET A 118 -17.91 -12.53 -8.02
N ARG A 119 -18.21 -11.31 -8.47
CA ARG A 119 -19.19 -11.02 -9.53
C ARG A 119 -18.61 -11.08 -10.95
N THR A 120 -17.30 -11.08 -11.07
CA THR A 120 -16.63 -11.17 -12.38
C THR A 120 -16.71 -12.60 -12.88
N GLU A 121 -17.26 -12.80 -14.08
CA GLU A 121 -17.35 -14.10 -14.71
C GLU A 121 -16.03 -14.52 -15.36
N GLY A 122 -15.78 -15.82 -15.45
CA GLY A 122 -14.61 -16.39 -16.11
C GLY A 122 -13.45 -16.75 -15.17
N CYS A 123 -12.23 -16.72 -15.68
CA CYS A 123 -11.02 -17.18 -14.98
C CYS A 123 -10.62 -16.30 -13.77
N LEU A 124 -11.23 -15.14 -13.62
CA LEU A 124 -10.99 -14.22 -12.50
C LEU A 124 -11.97 -14.39 -11.34
N GLN A 125 -12.99 -15.23 -11.51
CA GLN A 125 -14.00 -15.41 -10.49
C GLN A 125 -13.37 -15.93 -9.20
N PHE A 126 -13.53 -15.15 -8.14
CA PHE A 126 -13.04 -15.51 -6.83
C PHE A 126 -14.01 -16.43 -6.11
N HIS A 127 -13.56 -17.66 -5.83
CA HIS A 127 -14.31 -18.65 -5.05
C HIS A 127 -13.66 -18.81 -3.68
N PRO A 128 -14.26 -18.30 -2.59
CA PRO A 128 -13.67 -18.41 -1.25
C PRO A 128 -13.38 -19.84 -0.81
N LYS A 129 -14.21 -20.80 -1.28
CA LYS A 129 -14.05 -22.23 -0.96
C LYS A 129 -12.85 -22.90 -1.65
N GLN A 130 -12.26 -22.26 -2.66
CA GLN A 130 -11.12 -22.79 -3.42
C GLN A 130 -9.80 -22.11 -3.05
N LEU A 131 -9.77 -21.41 -1.92
CA LEU A 131 -8.54 -20.82 -1.40
C LEU A 131 -7.53 -21.92 -1.07
N ALA A 132 -6.50 -22.03 -1.89
CA ALA A 132 -5.40 -22.97 -1.71
C ALA A 132 -4.05 -22.25 -1.93
N LEU A 133 -3.06 -22.65 -1.16
CA LEU A 133 -1.67 -22.26 -1.37
C LEU A 133 -1.03 -23.28 -2.32
N LYS A 134 -0.77 -22.85 -3.54
CA LYS A 134 0.00 -23.65 -4.50
C LYS A 134 1.48 -23.27 -4.37
N PRO A 135 2.38 -24.18 -3.92
CA PRO A 135 3.78 -23.86 -3.65
C PRO A 135 4.49 -23.20 -4.83
N ASP A 136 4.24 -23.71 -6.06
CA ASP A 136 4.86 -23.17 -7.28
C ASP A 136 4.52 -21.70 -7.51
N LYS A 137 3.27 -21.30 -7.26
CA LYS A 137 2.81 -19.92 -7.41
C LYS A 137 3.32 -19.03 -6.28
N VAL A 138 3.36 -19.56 -5.07
CA VAL A 138 3.95 -18.84 -3.92
C VAL A 138 5.43 -18.57 -4.18
N TRP A 139 6.18 -19.59 -4.65
CA TRP A 139 7.59 -19.44 -4.98
C TRP A 139 7.82 -18.41 -6.09
N ALA A 140 7.01 -18.43 -7.14
CA ALA A 140 7.10 -17.45 -8.23
C ALA A 140 6.88 -16.00 -7.73
N ILE A 141 5.92 -15.80 -6.81
CA ILE A 141 5.66 -14.47 -6.21
C ILE A 141 6.83 -14.05 -5.32
N LEU A 142 7.33 -14.94 -4.47
CA LEU A 142 8.45 -14.66 -3.56
C LEU A 142 9.74 -14.37 -4.33
N ARG A 143 10.02 -15.12 -5.39
CA ARG A 143 11.21 -14.92 -6.23
C ARG A 143 11.29 -13.52 -6.84
N ILE A 144 10.14 -12.92 -7.16
CA ILE A 144 10.08 -11.56 -7.72
C ILE A 144 9.91 -10.54 -6.62
N GLY A 145 9.05 -10.81 -5.65
CA GLY A 145 8.68 -9.86 -4.59
C GLY A 145 9.79 -9.65 -3.56
N LEU A 146 10.56 -10.69 -3.21
CA LEU A 146 11.60 -10.57 -2.20
C LEU A 146 12.75 -9.63 -2.63
N PRO A 147 13.33 -9.77 -3.84
CA PRO A 147 14.33 -8.82 -4.31
C PRO A 147 13.81 -7.40 -4.45
N ALA A 148 12.57 -7.22 -4.94
CA ALA A 148 11.94 -5.91 -5.03
C ALA A 148 11.70 -5.30 -3.64
N GLY A 149 11.29 -6.09 -2.67
CA GLY A 149 11.16 -5.66 -1.27
C GLY A 149 12.48 -5.25 -0.66
N LEU A 150 13.55 -6.03 -0.85
CA LEU A 150 14.90 -5.69 -0.39
C LEU A 150 15.39 -4.38 -1.01
N GLN A 151 15.19 -4.20 -2.31
CA GLN A 151 15.53 -2.94 -3.00
C GLN A 151 14.80 -1.74 -2.37
N SER A 152 13.50 -1.87 -2.09
CA SER A 152 12.71 -0.82 -1.45
C SER A 152 13.20 -0.54 -0.02
N THR A 153 13.61 -1.57 0.71
CA THR A 153 14.17 -1.43 2.07
C THR A 153 15.49 -0.66 2.06
N VAL A 154 16.40 -1.00 1.15
CA VAL A 154 17.68 -0.28 1.01
C VAL A 154 17.43 1.19 0.66
N PHE A 155 16.48 1.46 -0.26
CA PHE A 155 16.10 2.83 -0.61
C PHE A 155 15.53 3.60 0.59
N SER A 156 14.68 2.96 1.40
CA SER A 156 14.11 3.56 2.61
C SER A 156 15.18 3.87 3.65
N ILE A 157 16.13 2.96 3.89
CA ILE A 157 17.26 3.18 4.80
C ILE A 157 18.11 4.37 4.33
N SER A 158 18.40 4.44 3.02
CA SER A 158 19.15 5.56 2.45
C SER A 158 18.45 6.90 2.70
N ASN A 159 17.14 6.96 2.52
CA ASN A 159 16.36 8.17 2.79
C ASN A 159 16.39 8.57 4.27
N VAL A 160 16.35 7.61 5.19
CA VAL A 160 16.48 7.88 6.64
C VAL A 160 17.86 8.47 6.96
N LEU A 161 18.92 7.92 6.38
CA LEU A 161 20.29 8.43 6.59
C LEU A 161 20.44 9.85 6.03
N ILE A 162 19.91 10.12 4.84
CA ILE A 162 19.90 11.47 4.24
C ILE A 162 19.13 12.44 5.13
N GLN A 163 17.94 12.05 5.60
CA GLN A 163 17.13 12.89 6.48
C GLN A 163 17.84 13.17 7.81
N SER A 164 18.51 12.18 8.39
CA SER A 164 19.32 12.37 9.60
C SER A 164 20.44 13.37 9.37
N SER A 165 21.10 13.31 8.22
CA SER A 165 22.14 14.27 7.85
C SER A 165 21.56 15.68 7.66
N ILE A 166 20.40 15.83 7.02
CA ILE A 166 19.73 17.13 6.86
C ILE A 166 19.36 17.73 8.22
N ASN A 167 18.91 16.91 9.15
CA ASN A 167 18.54 17.35 10.50
C ASN A 167 19.73 17.98 11.24
N SER A 168 20.96 17.54 10.98
CA SER A 168 22.17 18.11 11.59
C SER A 168 22.48 19.56 11.16
N PHE A 169 21.92 20.01 10.02
CA PHE A 169 22.10 21.39 9.52
C PHE A 169 21.13 22.41 10.14
N GLY A 170 20.24 21.97 11.03
CA GLY A 170 19.33 22.82 11.77
C GLY A 170 17.97 23.07 11.12
N ALA A 171 17.11 23.82 11.83
CA ALA A 171 15.69 23.95 11.53
C ALA A 171 15.39 24.57 10.14
N LEU A 172 16.22 25.50 9.68
CA LEU A 172 16.02 26.14 8.37
C LEU A 172 16.24 25.17 7.22
N ALA A 173 17.30 24.33 7.31
CA ALA A 173 17.57 23.28 6.34
C ALA A 173 16.48 22.21 6.34
N MET A 174 16.00 21.83 7.52
CA MET A 174 14.88 20.89 7.66
C MET A 174 13.60 21.41 6.99
N ALA A 175 13.26 22.68 7.22
CA ALA A 175 12.06 23.28 6.61
C ALA A 175 12.18 23.36 5.08
N GLY A 176 13.34 23.75 4.57
CA GLY A 176 13.61 23.79 3.13
C GLY A 176 13.55 22.40 2.50
N SER A 177 14.16 21.40 3.13
CA SER A 177 14.10 20.00 2.68
C SER A 177 12.68 19.46 2.69
N ALA A 178 11.89 19.74 3.73
CA ALA A 178 10.50 19.31 3.81
C ALA A 178 9.65 19.91 2.68
N ALA A 179 9.84 21.20 2.37
CA ALA A 179 9.16 21.84 1.25
C ALA A 179 9.54 21.21 -0.10
N ALA A 180 10.83 20.96 -0.33
CA ALA A 180 11.34 20.30 -1.52
C ALA A 180 10.78 18.87 -1.67
N SER A 181 10.77 18.09 -0.58
CA SER A 181 10.26 16.72 -0.57
C SER A 181 8.74 16.65 -0.89
N ASN A 182 7.97 17.66 -0.48
CA ASN A 182 6.56 17.74 -0.85
C ASN A 182 6.39 17.93 -2.36
N LEU A 183 7.19 18.79 -3.00
CA LEU A 183 7.16 18.98 -4.46
C LEU A 183 7.65 17.72 -5.20
N GLU A 184 8.74 17.12 -4.72
CA GLU A 184 9.27 15.86 -5.26
C GLU A 184 8.24 14.73 -5.19
N GLY A 185 7.45 14.67 -4.10
CA GLY A 185 6.39 13.68 -3.92
C GLY A 185 5.34 13.68 -5.03
N PHE A 186 4.97 14.85 -5.56
CA PHE A 186 4.06 14.94 -6.71
C PHE A 186 4.68 14.35 -7.98
N ILE A 187 5.94 14.69 -8.26
CA ILE A 187 6.68 14.17 -9.42
C ILE A 187 6.85 12.66 -9.29
N TYR A 188 7.25 12.19 -8.11
CA TYR A 188 7.42 10.76 -7.82
C TYR A 188 6.13 9.97 -8.00
N THR A 189 4.99 10.52 -7.59
CA THR A 189 3.68 9.90 -7.77
C THR A 189 3.32 9.75 -9.26
N ALA A 190 3.58 10.78 -10.07
CA ALA A 190 3.38 10.72 -11.52
C ALA A 190 4.28 9.68 -12.19
N MET A 191 5.58 9.66 -11.84
CA MET A 191 6.53 8.65 -12.34
C MET A 191 6.12 7.22 -11.96
N ASN A 192 5.67 7.01 -10.72
CA ASN A 192 5.14 5.71 -10.28
C ASN A 192 3.90 5.28 -11.07
N ALA A 193 2.99 6.21 -11.40
CA ALA A 193 1.81 5.89 -12.20
C ALA A 193 2.20 5.38 -13.59
N ILE A 194 3.16 6.04 -14.25
CA ILE A 194 3.69 5.62 -15.56
C ILE A 194 4.37 4.25 -15.45
N SER A 195 5.21 4.05 -14.43
CA SER A 195 5.91 2.79 -14.16
C SER A 195 4.92 1.62 -13.94
N GLN A 196 3.86 1.84 -13.17
CA GLN A 196 2.81 0.84 -12.95
C GLN A 196 2.03 0.53 -14.22
N ALA A 197 1.77 1.53 -15.05
CA ALA A 197 1.14 1.34 -16.36
C ALA A 197 2.04 0.51 -17.28
N ALA A 198 3.33 0.85 -17.39
CA ALA A 198 4.31 0.10 -18.15
C ALA A 198 4.37 -1.37 -17.71
N LEU A 199 4.43 -1.63 -16.40
CA LEU A 199 4.46 -2.97 -15.83
C LEU A 199 3.22 -3.79 -16.23
N ALA A 200 2.03 -3.17 -16.15
CA ALA A 200 0.78 -3.83 -16.51
C ALA A 200 0.70 -4.16 -18.01
N PHE A 201 1.02 -3.20 -18.89
CA PHE A 201 0.99 -3.41 -20.33
C PHE A 201 2.06 -4.40 -20.82
N VAL A 202 3.28 -4.31 -20.29
CA VAL A 202 4.34 -5.27 -20.62
C VAL A 202 3.93 -6.67 -20.16
N GLY A 203 3.44 -6.82 -18.93
CA GLY A 203 2.97 -8.11 -18.41
C GLY A 203 1.87 -8.74 -19.27
N GLN A 204 0.89 -7.96 -19.73
CA GLN A 204 -0.18 -8.43 -20.63
C GLN A 204 0.37 -8.90 -21.98
N ASN A 205 1.31 -8.15 -22.58
CA ASN A 205 1.87 -8.50 -23.88
C ASN A 205 2.83 -9.70 -23.79
N VAL A 206 3.55 -9.87 -22.69
CA VAL A 206 4.34 -11.07 -22.40
C VAL A 206 3.42 -12.29 -22.27
N GLY A 207 2.32 -12.17 -21.49
CA GLY A 207 1.33 -13.23 -21.36
C GLY A 207 0.64 -13.60 -22.66
N GLY A 208 0.38 -12.61 -23.52
CA GLY A 208 -0.18 -12.79 -24.88
C GLY A 208 0.87 -13.17 -25.96
N ARG A 209 2.14 -13.39 -25.58
CA ARG A 209 3.27 -13.69 -26.48
C ARG A 209 3.49 -12.65 -27.59
N GLN A 210 3.10 -11.40 -27.36
CA GLN A 210 3.23 -10.29 -28.32
C GLN A 210 4.48 -9.45 -28.03
N TYR A 211 5.65 -10.06 -28.04
CA TYR A 211 6.92 -9.44 -27.66
C TYR A 211 7.29 -8.20 -28.49
N HIS A 212 6.88 -8.15 -29.76
CA HIS A 212 7.15 -7.02 -30.66
C HIS A 212 6.52 -5.70 -30.18
N ARG A 213 5.44 -5.77 -29.36
CA ARG A 213 4.79 -4.57 -28.81
C ARG A 213 5.51 -3.99 -27.60
N ILE A 214 6.36 -4.77 -26.94
CA ILE A 214 7.05 -4.36 -25.70
C ILE A 214 7.93 -3.14 -25.95
N HIS A 215 8.72 -3.15 -27.03
CA HIS A 215 9.54 -1.99 -27.38
C HIS A 215 8.72 -0.71 -27.57
N ARG A 216 7.58 -0.79 -28.26
CA ARG A 216 6.71 0.35 -28.48
C ARG A 216 6.11 0.87 -27.16
N ILE A 217 5.70 -0.03 -26.27
CA ILE A 217 5.17 0.32 -24.94
C ILE A 217 6.25 1.03 -24.13
N THR A 218 7.46 0.49 -24.12
CA THR A 218 8.58 1.11 -23.39
C THR A 218 8.88 2.52 -23.88
N TRP A 219 8.92 2.74 -25.19
CA TRP A 219 9.14 4.06 -25.77
C TRP A 219 8.03 5.05 -25.42
N ILE A 220 6.77 4.64 -25.48
CA ILE A 220 5.62 5.49 -25.11
C ILE A 220 5.63 5.85 -23.63
N CYS A 221 6.14 4.98 -22.76
CA CYS A 221 6.22 5.26 -21.32
C CYS A 221 7.42 6.12 -20.94
N LEU A 222 8.43 6.24 -21.83
CA LEU A 222 9.64 7.05 -21.62
C LEU A 222 9.53 8.47 -22.23
N SER A 223 8.59 8.67 -23.15
CA SER A 223 8.34 9.96 -23.82
C SER A 223 7.24 10.75 -23.14
#